data_d7538135a561120067de7f1632a88546
#
_entry.id   d7538135a561120067de7f1632a88546
#
_cell.length_a   1.000
_cell.length_b   1.000
_cell.length_c   1.000
_cell.angle_alpha   90.00
_cell.angle_beta   90.00
_cell.angle_gamma   90.00
#
_symmetry.space_group_name_H-M   'P 1'
#
loop_
_entity.id
_entity.type
_entity.pdbx_description
1 polymer ?
#
loop_
_entity_poly.entity_id
_entity_poly.type
_entity_poly.pdbx_seq_one_letter_code
_entity_poly.pdbx_strand_id
1 'polypeptide(L)'
;MSDEILRNLYDRLVYLRNLEDKKQTVLASIEEQGKLTEELRAQILAAETQVAVDDLYRPYRPKRRTRATIAKEKGLEPLANLILLQKMTVSPLEEAKNYINPEKEVSTAEDALNGAKDILAESVSDNADFRTHIRELTMKHGQLLSAAKDPEAESVYEMYYEFSESLSKLAGHRILAISRGEKEKFLIVKIDAPVDRILSYLDRKLITAPSAPTAAVLHEVTEDAYNRLIAPAIEREIRSDLFEKAEDGAIRVFGKNLEQLLMQPPIAGQVVLGWDPAFRTGCKLAVVDPTGKVLDTTVIYPTAPQNRVEEAKAVLKKLISKYHITLISLGNGTASRESEQIIVQLLKEIPEPVSYTHLRAHETLR
;
A
#
# COMPACT_ATOMS: atom_id res chain seq x y z
N MET A 1 -18.59 -10.28 -23.70
CA MET A 1 -18.11 -9.84 -22.38
C MET A 1 -16.60 -9.67 -22.54
N SER A 2 -16.01 -8.53 -22.19
CA SER A 2 -14.56 -8.34 -22.35
C SER A 2 -13.80 -9.13 -21.29
N ASP A 3 -12.54 -9.51 -21.60
CA ASP A 3 -11.67 -10.24 -20.66
C ASP A 3 -11.47 -9.47 -19.34
N GLU A 4 -11.48 -8.14 -19.40
CA GLU A 4 -11.41 -7.27 -18.23
C GLU A 4 -12.62 -7.45 -17.31
N ILE A 5 -13.84 -7.50 -17.86
CA ILE A 5 -15.05 -7.73 -17.06
C ILE A 5 -15.02 -9.12 -16.41
N LEU A 6 -14.56 -10.14 -17.16
CA LEU A 6 -14.41 -11.50 -16.62
C LEU A 6 -13.38 -11.56 -15.48
N ARG A 7 -12.25 -10.87 -15.62
CA ARG A 7 -11.23 -10.80 -14.58
C ARG A 7 -11.77 -10.11 -13.33
N ASN A 8 -12.39 -8.94 -13.48
CA ASN A 8 -13.00 -8.22 -12.35
C ASN A 8 -14.06 -9.06 -11.63
N LEU A 9 -14.87 -9.80 -12.39
CA LEU A 9 -15.85 -10.75 -11.84
C LEU A 9 -15.16 -11.88 -11.06
N TYR A 10 -14.11 -12.46 -11.63
CA TYR A 10 -13.33 -13.52 -11.00
C TYR A 10 -12.68 -13.04 -9.70
N ASP A 11 -12.01 -11.90 -9.71
CA ASP A 11 -11.35 -11.33 -8.54
C ASP A 11 -12.38 -11.04 -7.42
N ARG A 12 -13.55 -10.50 -7.79
CA ARG A 12 -14.64 -10.28 -6.85
C ARG A 12 -15.19 -11.58 -6.29
N LEU A 13 -15.33 -12.61 -7.10
CA LEU A 13 -15.78 -13.94 -6.68
C LEU A 13 -14.78 -14.57 -5.69
N VAL A 14 -13.48 -14.50 -5.99
CA VAL A 14 -12.41 -14.98 -5.11
C VAL A 14 -12.45 -14.23 -3.77
N TYR A 15 -12.58 -12.91 -3.80
CA TYR A 15 -12.71 -12.11 -2.58
C TYR A 15 -13.91 -12.54 -1.72
N LEU A 16 -15.09 -12.72 -2.34
CA LEU A 16 -16.31 -13.12 -1.62
C LEU A 16 -16.20 -14.54 -1.05
N ARG A 17 -15.57 -15.46 -1.77
CA ARG A 17 -15.30 -16.82 -1.24
C ARG A 17 -14.35 -16.77 -0.04
N ASN A 18 -13.27 -16.03 -0.13
CA ASN A 18 -12.32 -15.85 0.96
C ASN A 18 -12.99 -15.18 2.18
N LEU A 19 -13.91 -14.22 1.96
CA LEU A 19 -14.68 -13.61 3.01
C LEU A 19 -15.61 -14.63 3.70
N GLU A 20 -16.30 -15.45 2.92
CA GLU A 20 -17.20 -16.48 3.45
C GLU A 20 -16.43 -17.56 4.22
N ASP A 21 -15.33 -18.07 3.67
CA ASP A 21 -14.46 -19.04 4.34
C ASP A 21 -13.94 -18.47 5.67
N LYS A 22 -13.58 -17.19 5.69
CA LYS A 22 -13.15 -16.50 6.91
C LYS A 22 -14.27 -16.40 7.93
N LYS A 23 -15.51 -16.06 7.52
CA LYS A 23 -16.69 -16.05 8.42
C LYS A 23 -16.90 -17.41 9.06
N GLN A 24 -16.88 -18.48 8.27
CA GLN A 24 -17.07 -19.84 8.76
C GLN A 24 -15.97 -20.24 9.75
N THR A 25 -14.71 -19.94 9.44
CA THR A 25 -13.58 -20.20 10.33
C THR A 25 -13.73 -19.47 11.67
N VAL A 26 -14.12 -18.20 11.63
CA VAL A 26 -14.32 -17.37 12.82
C VAL A 26 -15.49 -17.89 13.65
N LEU A 27 -16.63 -18.21 13.03
CA LEU A 27 -17.78 -18.77 13.71
C LEU A 27 -17.44 -20.07 14.43
N ALA A 28 -16.77 -21.00 13.75
CA ALA A 28 -16.31 -22.26 14.34
C ALA A 28 -15.39 -22.04 15.55
N SER A 29 -14.43 -21.12 15.42
CA SER A 29 -13.48 -20.80 16.50
C SER A 29 -14.15 -20.18 17.73
N ILE A 30 -15.20 -19.35 17.56
CA ILE A 30 -15.95 -18.77 18.68
C ILE A 30 -16.88 -19.80 19.30
N GLU A 31 -17.46 -20.68 18.49
CA GLU A 31 -18.34 -21.77 18.95
C GLU A 31 -17.59 -22.79 19.80
N GLU A 32 -16.37 -23.20 19.39
CA GLU A 32 -15.47 -24.04 20.18
C GLU A 32 -15.14 -23.44 21.56
N GLN A 33 -15.12 -22.12 21.67
CA GLN A 33 -14.91 -21.41 22.94
C GLN A 33 -16.21 -21.32 23.78
N GLY A 34 -17.34 -21.76 23.25
CA GLY A 34 -18.66 -21.65 23.93
C GLY A 34 -19.14 -20.19 24.09
N LYS A 35 -18.64 -19.27 23.28
CA LYS A 35 -18.93 -17.83 23.39
C LYS A 35 -19.77 -17.28 22.23
N LEU A 36 -20.20 -18.12 21.29
CA LEU A 36 -20.99 -17.68 20.15
C LEU A 36 -22.47 -17.46 20.57
N THR A 37 -22.90 -16.20 20.45
CA THR A 37 -24.32 -15.82 20.63
C THR A 37 -24.99 -15.67 19.27
N GLU A 38 -26.31 -15.79 19.23
CA GLU A 38 -27.08 -15.60 17.98
C GLU A 38 -26.92 -14.19 17.39
N GLU A 39 -26.79 -13.18 18.26
CA GLU A 39 -26.55 -11.81 17.84
C GLU A 39 -25.17 -11.66 17.18
N LEU A 40 -24.11 -12.21 17.79
CA LEU A 40 -22.76 -12.18 17.23
C LEU A 40 -22.68 -12.98 15.92
N ARG A 41 -23.36 -14.12 15.84
CA ARG A 41 -23.49 -14.92 14.62
C ARG A 41 -24.10 -14.06 13.49
N ALA A 42 -25.20 -13.37 13.78
CA ALA A 42 -25.87 -12.51 12.80
C ALA A 42 -24.95 -11.35 12.34
N GLN A 43 -24.22 -10.72 13.26
CA GLN A 43 -23.28 -9.65 12.93
C GLN A 43 -22.12 -10.15 12.04
N ILE A 44 -21.54 -11.32 12.33
CA ILE A 44 -20.46 -11.89 11.52
C ILE A 44 -20.97 -12.25 10.12
N LEU A 45 -22.16 -12.85 10.02
CA LEU A 45 -22.76 -13.20 8.73
C LEU A 45 -23.09 -11.95 7.89
N ALA A 46 -23.56 -10.88 8.53
CA ALA A 46 -23.86 -9.61 7.87
C ALA A 46 -22.63 -8.79 7.47
N ALA A 47 -21.44 -9.10 7.99
CA ALA A 47 -20.23 -8.36 7.68
C ALA A 47 -19.86 -8.43 6.18
N GLU A 48 -19.64 -7.30 5.54
CA GLU A 48 -19.37 -7.19 4.10
C GLU A 48 -17.87 -7.15 3.76
N THR A 49 -17.02 -7.02 4.79
CA THR A 49 -15.56 -6.92 4.61
C THR A 49 -14.80 -7.82 5.58
N GLN A 50 -13.60 -8.24 5.18
CA GLN A 50 -12.73 -9.04 6.05
C GLN A 50 -12.33 -8.27 7.32
N VAL A 51 -12.18 -6.95 7.22
CA VAL A 51 -11.84 -6.08 8.36
C VAL A 51 -12.96 -6.08 9.39
N ALA A 52 -14.23 -5.99 8.96
CA ALA A 52 -15.37 -6.07 9.87
C ALA A 52 -15.43 -7.43 10.60
N VAL A 53 -15.17 -8.54 9.89
CA VAL A 53 -15.08 -9.87 10.50
C VAL A 53 -13.92 -9.94 11.51
N ASP A 54 -12.76 -9.37 11.18
CA ASP A 54 -11.60 -9.33 12.09
C ASP A 54 -11.88 -8.52 13.36
N ASP A 55 -12.56 -7.38 13.23
CA ASP A 55 -12.93 -6.55 14.37
C ASP A 55 -13.93 -7.29 15.31
N LEU A 56 -14.93 -7.99 14.75
CA LEU A 56 -15.86 -8.82 15.54
C LEU A 56 -15.19 -10.02 16.19
N TYR A 57 -14.19 -10.63 15.53
CA TYR A 57 -13.44 -11.76 16.06
C TYR A 57 -12.40 -11.39 17.11
N ARG A 58 -11.96 -10.13 17.15
CA ARG A 58 -10.84 -9.68 17.96
C ARG A 58 -10.93 -10.03 19.45
N PRO A 59 -12.09 -9.91 20.13
CA PRO A 59 -12.22 -10.30 21.55
C PRO A 59 -12.03 -11.80 21.79
N TYR A 60 -12.25 -12.63 20.77
CA TYR A 60 -12.25 -14.09 20.84
C TYR A 60 -11.00 -14.72 20.26
N ARG A 61 -10.20 -13.92 19.55
CA ARG A 61 -8.98 -14.41 18.92
C ARG A 61 -7.96 -14.84 19.97
N PRO A 62 -7.38 -16.05 19.86
CA PRO A 62 -6.31 -16.47 20.75
C PRO A 62 -5.16 -15.46 20.75
N LYS A 63 -4.91 -14.84 21.87
CA LYS A 63 -3.87 -13.82 22.02
C LYS A 63 -2.62 -14.44 22.65
N ARG A 64 -1.45 -13.93 22.25
CA ARG A 64 -0.23 -14.17 23.01
C ARG A 64 -0.39 -13.53 24.40
N ARG A 65 0.46 -13.93 25.36
CA ARG A 65 0.46 -13.37 26.71
C ARG A 65 0.57 -11.84 26.69
N THR A 66 -0.55 -11.15 26.93
CA THR A 66 -0.66 -9.69 26.95
C THR A 66 -0.57 -9.17 28.39
N ARG A 67 -0.42 -7.83 28.57
CA ARG A 67 -0.51 -7.22 29.91
C ARG A 67 -1.86 -7.52 30.57
N ALA A 68 -2.95 -7.47 29.80
CA ALA A 68 -4.28 -7.78 30.29
C ALA A 68 -4.44 -9.26 30.69
N THR A 69 -3.90 -10.21 29.92
CA THR A 69 -3.92 -11.64 30.31
C THR A 69 -3.13 -11.89 31.57
N ILE A 70 -1.95 -11.26 31.72
CA ILE A 70 -1.15 -11.33 32.96
C ILE A 70 -1.94 -10.75 34.13
N ALA A 71 -2.60 -9.60 33.95
CA ALA A 71 -3.40 -9.00 35.03
C ALA A 71 -4.61 -9.86 35.42
N LYS A 72 -5.24 -10.57 34.47
CA LYS A 72 -6.31 -11.54 34.73
C LYS A 72 -5.80 -12.75 35.50
N GLU A 73 -4.62 -13.29 35.13
CA GLU A 73 -3.95 -14.38 35.90
C GLU A 73 -3.65 -13.98 37.35
N LYS A 74 -3.31 -12.70 37.55
CA LYS A 74 -3.09 -12.11 38.88
C LYS A 74 -4.40 -11.91 39.67
N GLY A 75 -5.57 -12.10 39.04
CA GLY A 75 -6.89 -11.99 39.68
C GLY A 75 -7.44 -10.57 39.78
N LEU A 76 -7.02 -9.67 38.87
CA LEU A 76 -7.41 -8.25 38.88
C LEU A 76 -8.67 -7.95 38.06
N GLU A 77 -9.29 -8.95 37.40
CA GLU A 77 -10.52 -8.78 36.61
C GLU A 77 -11.72 -8.27 37.43
N PRO A 78 -11.95 -8.70 38.70
CA PRO A 78 -13.02 -8.14 39.52
C PRO A 78 -12.85 -6.64 39.78
N LEU A 79 -11.60 -6.17 40.04
CA LEU A 79 -11.32 -4.74 40.20
C LEU A 79 -11.63 -3.95 38.91
N ALA A 80 -11.23 -4.48 37.75
CA ALA A 80 -11.54 -3.88 36.47
C ALA A 80 -13.06 -3.75 36.25
N ASN A 81 -13.81 -4.80 36.57
CA ASN A 81 -15.28 -4.81 36.48
C ASN A 81 -15.94 -3.78 37.44
N LEU A 82 -15.44 -3.64 38.68
CA LEU A 82 -15.92 -2.63 39.61
C LEU A 82 -15.70 -1.23 39.09
N ILE A 83 -14.52 -0.92 38.52
CA ILE A 83 -14.22 0.37 37.91
C ILE A 83 -15.18 0.65 36.75
N LEU A 84 -15.43 -0.35 35.88
CA LEU A 84 -16.30 -0.23 34.73
C LEU A 84 -17.77 0.00 35.13
N LEU A 85 -18.24 -0.58 36.23
CA LEU A 85 -19.59 -0.38 36.74
C LEU A 85 -19.87 1.04 37.25
N GLN A 86 -18.81 1.81 37.56
CA GLN A 86 -18.88 3.22 37.96
C GLN A 86 -19.81 3.51 39.17
N LYS A 87 -19.99 2.51 40.04
CA LYS A 87 -20.83 2.61 41.26
C LYS A 87 -20.01 2.72 42.55
N MET A 88 -18.69 2.93 42.40
CA MET A 88 -17.78 3.03 43.55
C MET A 88 -18.01 4.36 44.28
N THR A 89 -18.01 4.30 45.59
CA THR A 89 -18.08 5.46 46.51
C THR A 89 -16.72 5.89 47.01
N VAL A 90 -15.74 4.97 46.95
CA VAL A 90 -14.34 5.21 47.31
C VAL A 90 -13.48 5.37 46.06
N SER A 91 -12.26 5.89 46.20
CA SER A 91 -11.39 6.01 45.04
C SER A 91 -10.95 4.62 44.55
N PRO A 92 -10.72 4.44 43.22
CA PRO A 92 -10.22 3.17 42.69
C PRO A 92 -8.92 2.72 43.28
N LEU A 93 -8.05 3.63 43.71
CA LEU A 93 -6.78 3.33 44.39
C LEU A 93 -7.00 2.77 45.82
N GLU A 94 -8.01 3.31 46.53
CA GLU A 94 -8.37 2.74 47.87
C GLU A 94 -8.92 1.32 47.70
N GLU A 95 -9.82 1.09 46.75
CA GLU A 95 -10.37 -0.23 46.46
C GLU A 95 -9.27 -1.22 46.02
N ALA A 96 -8.31 -0.76 45.26
CA ALA A 96 -7.20 -1.56 44.76
C ALA A 96 -6.33 -2.19 45.89
N LYS A 97 -6.34 -1.58 47.08
CA LYS A 97 -5.65 -2.15 48.27
C LYS A 97 -6.19 -3.54 48.62
N ASN A 98 -7.45 -3.82 48.36
CA ASN A 98 -8.08 -5.13 48.61
C ASN A 98 -7.58 -6.24 47.68
N TYR A 99 -6.86 -5.86 46.60
CA TYR A 99 -6.34 -6.77 45.57
C TYR A 99 -4.82 -6.96 45.66
N ILE A 100 -4.16 -6.44 46.69
CA ILE A 100 -2.73 -6.66 46.93
C ILE A 100 -2.50 -8.13 47.25
N ASN A 101 -1.67 -8.79 46.46
CA ASN A 101 -1.29 -10.19 46.68
C ASN A 101 0.16 -10.41 46.18
N PRO A 102 1.11 -10.41 47.13
CA PRO A 102 2.53 -10.61 46.82
C PRO A 102 2.83 -11.97 46.15
N GLU A 103 2.05 -13.01 46.47
CA GLU A 103 2.21 -14.34 45.85
C GLU A 103 1.92 -14.34 44.37
N LYS A 104 1.05 -13.40 43.94
CA LYS A 104 0.70 -13.16 42.54
C LYS A 104 1.44 -11.95 41.94
N GLU A 105 2.53 -11.53 42.55
CA GLU A 105 3.33 -10.37 42.10
C GLU A 105 2.48 -9.06 41.96
N VAL A 106 1.54 -8.85 42.87
CA VAL A 106 0.81 -7.59 43.05
C VAL A 106 1.21 -7.02 44.41
N SER A 107 2.25 -6.19 44.41
CA SER A 107 2.88 -5.73 45.66
C SER A 107 2.28 -4.44 46.21
N THR A 108 1.68 -3.63 45.35
CA THR A 108 1.12 -2.32 45.70
C THR A 108 -0.31 -2.14 45.15
N ALA A 109 -1.03 -1.17 45.70
CA ALA A 109 -2.35 -0.77 45.16
C ALA A 109 -2.24 -0.20 43.74
N GLU A 110 -1.12 0.48 43.44
CA GLU A 110 -0.84 0.98 42.10
C GLU A 110 -0.65 -0.18 41.10
N ASP A 111 0.05 -1.27 41.50
CA ASP A 111 0.19 -2.46 40.65
C ASP A 111 -1.18 -3.07 40.31
N ALA A 112 -2.05 -3.18 41.34
CA ALA A 112 -3.41 -3.70 41.15
C ALA A 112 -4.24 -2.81 40.24
N LEU A 113 -4.19 -1.50 40.45
CA LEU A 113 -4.91 -0.52 39.63
C LEU A 113 -4.42 -0.51 38.18
N ASN A 114 -3.10 -0.53 37.96
CA ASN A 114 -2.50 -0.58 36.63
C ASN A 114 -2.89 -1.87 35.88
N GLY A 115 -2.88 -3.01 36.58
CA GLY A 115 -3.37 -4.27 35.99
C GLY A 115 -4.85 -4.22 35.61
N ALA A 116 -5.70 -3.60 36.44
CA ALA A 116 -7.11 -3.39 36.10
C ALA A 116 -7.27 -2.45 34.89
N LYS A 117 -6.49 -1.38 34.80
CA LYS A 117 -6.45 -0.49 33.63
C LYS A 117 -6.02 -1.23 32.36
N ASP A 118 -5.02 -2.10 32.39
CA ASP A 118 -4.57 -2.89 31.26
C ASP A 118 -5.70 -3.81 30.73
N ILE A 119 -6.48 -4.42 31.64
CA ILE A 119 -7.65 -5.24 31.28
C ILE A 119 -8.71 -4.38 30.57
N LEU A 120 -9.04 -3.21 31.12
CA LEU A 120 -10.03 -2.30 30.56
C LEU A 120 -9.55 -1.73 29.22
N ALA A 121 -8.31 -1.32 29.08
CA ALA A 121 -7.74 -0.79 27.84
C ALA A 121 -7.78 -1.84 26.71
N GLU A 122 -7.48 -3.10 27.00
CA GLU A 122 -7.64 -4.16 26.02
C GLU A 122 -9.09 -4.37 25.64
N SER A 123 -10.03 -4.36 26.59
CA SER A 123 -11.47 -4.48 26.33
C SER A 123 -11.99 -3.34 25.42
N VAL A 124 -11.59 -2.10 25.69
CA VAL A 124 -11.89 -0.94 24.83
C VAL A 124 -11.31 -1.13 23.43
N SER A 125 -10.06 -1.55 23.34
CA SER A 125 -9.37 -1.79 22.06
C SER A 125 -9.99 -2.90 21.21
N ASP A 126 -10.62 -3.88 21.85
CA ASP A 126 -11.27 -5.02 21.17
C ASP A 126 -12.70 -4.74 20.74
N ASN A 127 -13.27 -3.61 21.13
CA ASN A 127 -14.63 -3.26 20.76
C ASN A 127 -14.72 -2.89 19.26
N ALA A 128 -15.49 -3.66 18.49
CA ALA A 128 -15.61 -3.51 17.04
C ALA A 128 -16.24 -2.16 16.63
N ASP A 129 -17.24 -1.69 17.38
CA ASP A 129 -17.93 -0.42 17.09
C ASP A 129 -16.98 0.76 17.29
N PHE A 130 -16.15 0.72 18.35
CA PHE A 130 -15.16 1.76 18.60
C PHE A 130 -14.12 1.81 17.47
N ARG A 131 -13.61 0.66 17.05
CA ARG A 131 -12.65 0.57 15.96
C ARG A 131 -13.21 1.09 14.65
N THR A 132 -14.41 0.67 14.29
CA THR A 132 -15.09 1.12 13.07
C THR A 132 -15.26 2.64 13.07
N HIS A 133 -15.79 3.20 14.16
CA HIS A 133 -16.00 4.63 14.28
C HIS A 133 -14.69 5.44 14.24
N ILE A 134 -13.63 4.97 14.94
CA ILE A 134 -12.32 5.63 14.95
C ILE A 134 -11.68 5.59 13.55
N ARG A 135 -11.80 4.46 12.85
CA ARG A 135 -11.32 4.32 11.45
C ARG A 135 -12.01 5.32 10.53
N GLU A 136 -13.34 5.45 10.62
CA GLU A 136 -14.13 6.40 9.84
C GLU A 136 -13.75 7.85 10.16
N LEU A 137 -13.64 8.21 11.45
CA LEU A 137 -13.20 9.54 11.85
C LEU A 137 -11.80 9.86 11.32
N THR A 138 -10.88 8.91 11.42
CA THR A 138 -9.50 9.09 10.93
C THR A 138 -9.48 9.26 9.41
N MET A 139 -10.19 8.43 8.66
CA MET A 139 -10.28 8.56 7.20
C MET A 139 -10.88 9.88 6.76
N LYS A 140 -11.89 10.37 7.47
CA LYS A 140 -12.61 11.60 7.11
C LYS A 140 -11.86 12.86 7.47
N HIS A 141 -11.18 12.88 8.60
CA HIS A 141 -10.60 14.10 9.19
C HIS A 141 -9.09 14.04 9.40
N GLY A 142 -8.48 12.89 9.23
CA GLY A 142 -7.03 12.71 9.36
C GLY A 142 -6.26 13.24 8.16
N GLN A 143 -4.97 13.44 8.37
CA GLN A 143 -4.01 13.88 7.37
C GLN A 143 -2.84 12.91 7.29
N LEU A 144 -2.30 12.71 6.09
CA LEU A 144 -1.00 12.08 5.92
C LEU A 144 0.08 13.15 6.08
N LEU A 145 0.96 12.95 7.02
CA LEU A 145 2.15 13.77 7.22
C LEU A 145 3.38 13.03 6.72
N SER A 146 4.24 13.73 6.01
CA SER A 146 5.56 13.24 5.65
C SER A 146 6.60 14.29 5.98
N ALA A 147 7.69 13.86 6.59
CA ALA A 147 8.84 14.70 6.93
C ALA A 147 10.13 14.05 6.48
N ALA A 148 11.15 14.86 6.18
CA ALA A 148 12.48 14.36 5.93
C ALA A 148 13.04 13.66 7.18
N LYS A 149 13.71 12.53 6.97
CA LYS A 149 14.51 11.91 8.01
C LYS A 149 15.80 12.68 8.27
N ASP A 150 16.39 13.19 7.21
CA ASP A 150 17.54 14.10 7.20
C ASP A 150 17.22 15.25 6.23
N PRO A 151 16.93 16.46 6.73
CA PRO A 151 16.58 17.61 5.89
C PRO A 151 17.65 18.07 4.92
N GLU A 152 18.92 17.75 5.20
CA GLU A 152 20.06 18.13 4.34
C GLU A 152 20.35 17.10 3.24
N ALA A 153 19.68 15.96 3.25
CA ALA A 153 19.87 14.91 2.25
C ALA A 153 19.19 15.28 0.93
N GLU A 154 19.93 15.39 -0.14
CA GLU A 154 19.38 15.55 -1.49
C GLU A 154 18.69 14.27 -1.95
N SER A 155 17.45 14.36 -2.41
CA SER A 155 16.71 13.22 -2.96
C SER A 155 15.61 13.65 -3.92
N VAL A 156 15.07 12.69 -4.67
CA VAL A 156 13.88 12.88 -5.51
C VAL A 156 12.60 13.08 -4.70
N TYR A 157 12.67 13.00 -3.37
CA TYR A 157 11.55 13.11 -2.45
C TYR A 157 11.47 14.46 -1.74
N GLU A 158 12.28 15.44 -2.08
CA GLU A 158 12.34 16.78 -1.43
C GLU A 158 10.97 17.46 -1.34
N MET A 159 10.11 17.27 -2.35
CA MET A 159 8.74 17.80 -2.34
C MET A 159 7.84 17.21 -1.24
N TYR A 160 8.29 16.16 -0.57
CA TYR A 160 7.59 15.49 0.53
C TYR A 160 8.29 15.65 1.88
N TYR A 161 9.34 16.47 1.99
CA TYR A 161 10.08 16.71 3.23
C TYR A 161 9.26 17.49 4.28
N GLU A 162 8.33 18.31 3.83
CA GLU A 162 7.33 18.99 4.64
C GLU A 162 5.97 18.86 3.94
N PHE A 163 5.33 17.72 4.09
CA PHE A 163 4.10 17.43 3.36
C PHE A 163 2.97 17.08 4.31
N SER A 164 1.79 17.68 4.05
CA SER A 164 0.54 17.38 4.76
C SER A 164 -0.63 17.43 3.78
N GLU A 165 -1.42 16.37 3.74
CA GLU A 165 -2.65 16.33 2.93
C GLU A 165 -3.72 15.46 3.59
N SER A 166 -4.99 15.87 3.46
CA SER A 166 -6.13 15.10 3.96
C SER A 166 -6.19 13.70 3.30
N LEU A 167 -6.38 12.66 4.13
CA LEU A 167 -6.48 11.27 3.66
C LEU A 167 -7.58 11.09 2.60
N SER A 168 -8.69 11.82 2.72
CA SER A 168 -9.82 11.74 1.80
C SER A 168 -9.55 12.33 0.40
N LYS A 169 -8.52 13.16 0.26
CA LYS A 169 -8.15 13.84 -0.99
C LYS A 169 -6.81 13.38 -1.57
N LEU A 170 -6.11 12.53 -0.85
CA LEU A 170 -4.76 12.12 -1.17
C LEU A 170 -4.70 11.32 -2.49
N ALA A 171 -3.94 11.83 -3.45
CA ALA A 171 -3.80 11.22 -4.76
C ALA A 171 -2.90 9.96 -4.72
N GLY A 172 -3.28 8.91 -5.47
CA GLY A 172 -2.57 7.63 -5.47
C GLY A 172 -1.08 7.72 -5.81
N HIS A 173 -0.70 8.54 -6.79
CA HIS A 173 0.71 8.73 -7.14
C HIS A 173 1.55 9.32 -6.00
N ARG A 174 0.96 10.17 -5.14
CA ARG A 174 1.63 10.71 -3.95
C ARG A 174 1.81 9.63 -2.88
N ILE A 175 0.79 8.78 -2.67
CA ILE A 175 0.87 7.64 -1.75
C ILE A 175 2.02 6.73 -2.13
N LEU A 176 2.13 6.37 -3.42
CA LEU A 176 3.20 5.50 -3.93
C LEU A 176 4.58 6.15 -3.78
N ALA A 177 4.71 7.44 -4.12
CA ALA A 177 5.96 8.18 -3.99
C ALA A 177 6.42 8.29 -2.52
N ILE A 178 5.51 8.68 -1.61
CA ILE A 178 5.79 8.80 -0.18
C ILE A 178 6.14 7.45 0.44
N SER A 179 5.40 6.38 0.11
CA SER A 179 5.69 5.03 0.59
C SER A 179 7.04 4.53 0.12
N ARG A 180 7.43 4.88 -1.11
CA ARG A 180 8.75 4.56 -1.65
C ARG A 180 9.85 5.34 -0.92
N GLY A 181 9.67 6.64 -0.70
CA GLY A 181 10.62 7.47 0.06
C GLY A 181 10.82 6.99 1.49
N GLU A 182 9.75 6.51 2.15
CA GLU A 182 9.83 5.89 3.48
C GLU A 182 10.61 4.56 3.43
N LYS A 183 10.33 3.69 2.46
CA LYS A 183 11.05 2.42 2.26
C LYS A 183 12.53 2.63 1.99
N GLU A 184 12.88 3.67 1.23
CA GLU A 184 14.25 4.09 0.93
C GLU A 184 14.89 4.90 2.08
N LYS A 185 14.14 5.13 3.19
CA LYS A 185 14.58 5.79 4.43
C LYS A 185 14.90 7.30 4.30
N PHE A 186 14.37 7.96 3.30
CA PHE A 186 14.42 9.41 3.16
C PHE A 186 13.30 10.09 3.95
N LEU A 187 12.13 9.45 4.04
CA LEU A 187 10.94 10.02 4.67
C LEU A 187 10.56 9.29 5.97
N ILE A 188 9.91 10.04 6.86
CA ILE A 188 9.17 9.54 8.01
C ILE A 188 7.70 9.88 7.76
N VAL A 189 6.83 8.87 7.78
CA VAL A 189 5.42 9.03 7.41
C VAL A 189 4.52 8.68 8.59
N LYS A 190 3.52 9.52 8.86
CA LYS A 190 2.55 9.35 9.95
C LYS A 190 1.16 9.75 9.49
N ILE A 191 0.15 9.20 10.13
CA ILE A 191 -1.21 9.71 10.05
C ILE A 191 -1.47 10.59 11.27
N ASP A 192 -1.79 11.86 11.03
CA ASP A 192 -2.29 12.77 12.04
C ASP A 192 -3.81 12.60 12.13
N ALA A 193 -4.24 11.90 13.17
CA ALA A 193 -5.64 11.59 13.41
C ALA A 193 -6.28 12.69 14.30
N PRO A 194 -7.61 12.88 14.25
CA PRO A 194 -8.31 13.85 15.08
C PRO A 194 -8.47 13.35 16.53
N VAL A 195 -7.35 13.26 17.27
CA VAL A 195 -7.22 12.61 18.59
C VAL A 195 -8.25 13.14 19.58
N ASP A 196 -8.42 14.46 19.70
CA ASP A 196 -9.38 15.06 20.64
C ASP A 196 -10.82 14.59 20.40
N ARG A 197 -11.21 14.44 19.13
CA ARG A 197 -12.54 13.94 18.77
C ARG A 197 -12.70 12.47 19.08
N ILE A 198 -11.65 11.70 18.88
CA ILE A 198 -11.62 10.26 19.13
C ILE A 198 -11.71 10.00 20.64
N LEU A 199 -10.89 10.67 21.43
CA LEU A 199 -10.92 10.53 22.88
C LEU A 199 -12.26 11.01 23.47
N SER A 200 -12.76 12.16 23.02
CA SER A 200 -14.10 12.65 23.41
C SER A 200 -15.23 11.66 23.05
N TYR A 201 -15.11 10.93 21.96
CA TYR A 201 -16.06 9.87 21.60
C TYR A 201 -15.95 8.68 22.54
N LEU A 202 -14.74 8.17 22.79
CA LEU A 202 -14.49 7.04 23.67
C LEU A 202 -14.96 7.35 25.11
N ASP A 203 -14.62 8.53 25.63
CA ASP A 203 -15.04 8.96 26.95
C ASP A 203 -16.55 9.02 27.09
N ARG A 204 -17.26 9.60 26.12
CA ARG A 204 -18.73 9.64 26.15
C ARG A 204 -19.38 8.26 26.10
N LYS A 205 -18.72 7.27 25.49
CA LYS A 205 -19.21 5.90 25.43
C LYS A 205 -18.87 5.08 26.68
N LEU A 206 -17.71 5.33 27.27
CA LEU A 206 -17.22 4.58 28.42
C LEU A 206 -17.64 5.21 29.76
N ILE A 207 -17.56 6.54 29.89
CA ILE A 207 -17.81 7.25 31.13
C ILE A 207 -19.28 7.65 31.22
N THR A 208 -20.10 6.82 31.87
CA THR A 208 -21.55 7.05 32.07
C THR A 208 -21.84 7.88 33.32
N ALA A 209 -20.91 7.92 34.29
CA ALA A 209 -21.01 8.68 35.53
C ALA A 209 -19.81 9.62 35.71
N PRO A 210 -19.80 10.82 35.08
CA PRO A 210 -18.66 11.72 35.11
C PRO A 210 -18.24 12.22 36.50
N SER A 211 -19.16 12.20 37.46
CA SER A 211 -18.91 12.60 38.84
C SER A 211 -18.40 11.42 39.71
N ALA A 212 -18.36 10.21 39.20
CA ALA A 212 -17.86 9.05 39.95
C ALA A 212 -16.34 9.11 40.15
N PRO A 213 -15.82 8.58 41.26
CA PRO A 213 -14.37 8.51 41.50
C PRO A 213 -13.59 7.75 40.43
N THR A 214 -14.29 6.91 39.65
CA THR A 214 -13.74 6.10 38.56
C THR A 214 -13.54 6.88 37.24
N ALA A 215 -14.14 8.06 37.08
CA ALA A 215 -14.13 8.79 35.83
C ALA A 215 -12.72 9.15 35.34
N ALA A 216 -11.86 9.63 36.22
CA ALA A 216 -10.47 9.96 35.89
C ALA A 216 -9.67 8.73 35.43
N VAL A 217 -9.85 7.58 36.11
CA VAL A 217 -9.21 6.32 35.75
C VAL A 217 -9.70 5.81 34.40
N LEU A 218 -10.99 5.93 34.09
CA LEU A 218 -11.55 5.54 32.82
C LEU A 218 -11.05 6.45 31.67
N HIS A 219 -10.84 7.73 31.92
CA HIS A 219 -10.20 8.63 30.96
C HIS A 219 -8.76 8.19 30.63
N GLU A 220 -7.96 7.87 31.65
CA GLU A 220 -6.61 7.31 31.45
C GLU A 220 -6.67 5.99 30.65
N VAL A 221 -7.68 5.15 30.89
CA VAL A 221 -7.89 3.91 30.15
C VAL A 221 -8.21 4.19 28.68
N THR A 222 -9.05 5.17 28.34
CA THR A 222 -9.36 5.53 26.96
C THR A 222 -8.14 6.07 26.23
N GLU A 223 -7.34 6.92 26.88
CA GLU A 223 -6.08 7.42 26.34
C GLU A 223 -5.07 6.28 26.05
N ASP A 224 -4.86 5.39 27.02
CA ASP A 224 -3.94 4.25 26.85
C ASP A 224 -4.44 3.28 25.78
N ALA A 225 -5.73 2.94 25.78
CA ALA A 225 -6.33 2.08 24.76
C ALA A 225 -6.16 2.66 23.36
N TYR A 226 -6.41 3.96 23.20
CA TYR A 226 -6.22 4.61 21.92
C TYR A 226 -4.76 4.66 21.49
N ASN A 227 -3.89 5.27 22.30
CA ASN A 227 -2.51 5.55 21.92
C ASN A 227 -1.68 4.27 21.73
N ARG A 228 -1.85 3.29 22.61
CA ARG A 228 -1.04 2.08 22.62
C ARG A 228 -1.59 0.96 21.73
N LEU A 229 -2.91 0.80 21.67
CA LEU A 229 -3.53 -0.38 21.06
C LEU A 229 -4.29 -0.08 19.77
N ILE A 230 -5.07 1.02 19.72
CA ILE A 230 -5.97 1.30 18.61
C ILE A 230 -5.24 2.07 17.51
N ALA A 231 -4.63 3.21 17.83
CA ALA A 231 -4.03 4.12 16.85
C ALA A 231 -2.98 3.44 15.96
N PRO A 232 -2.00 2.68 16.51
CA PRO A 232 -0.99 2.03 15.67
C PRO A 232 -1.57 0.95 14.74
N ALA A 233 -2.67 0.32 15.14
CA ALA A 233 -3.33 -0.69 14.34
C ALA A 233 -4.13 -0.05 13.20
N ILE A 234 -4.97 0.95 13.51
CA ILE A 234 -5.78 1.67 12.52
C ILE A 234 -4.89 2.44 11.53
N GLU A 235 -3.80 3.04 11.99
CA GLU A 235 -2.83 3.68 11.09
C GLU A 235 -2.30 2.69 10.03
N ARG A 236 -1.86 1.52 10.46
CA ARG A 236 -1.37 0.48 9.53
C ARG A 236 -2.45 0.01 8.57
N GLU A 237 -3.67 -0.21 9.06
CA GLU A 237 -4.82 -0.62 8.24
C GLU A 237 -5.11 0.45 7.16
N ILE A 238 -5.26 1.70 7.54
CA ILE A 238 -5.53 2.81 6.62
C ILE A 238 -4.41 2.96 5.60
N ARG A 239 -3.15 2.91 6.03
CA ARG A 239 -2.00 3.03 5.13
C ARG A 239 -1.94 1.88 4.12
N SER A 240 -2.23 0.65 4.57
CA SER A 240 -2.31 -0.52 3.68
C SER A 240 -3.42 -0.37 2.64
N ASP A 241 -4.63 0.03 3.06
CA ASP A 241 -5.76 0.22 2.16
C ASP A 241 -5.51 1.33 1.12
N LEU A 242 -4.92 2.44 1.57
CA LEU A 242 -4.57 3.54 0.67
C LEU A 242 -3.51 3.13 -0.35
N PHE A 243 -2.51 2.36 0.08
CA PHE A 243 -1.44 1.87 -0.78
C PHE A 243 -1.98 0.89 -1.83
N GLU A 244 -2.78 -0.09 -1.44
CA GLU A 244 -3.41 -1.06 -2.35
C GLU A 244 -4.28 -0.36 -3.40
N LYS A 245 -5.12 0.59 -2.99
CA LYS A 245 -5.92 1.39 -3.93
C LYS A 245 -5.07 2.22 -4.89
N ALA A 246 -3.94 2.73 -4.41
CA ALA A 246 -3.00 3.51 -5.22
C ALA A 246 -2.27 2.62 -6.24
N GLU A 247 -1.87 1.41 -5.87
CA GLU A 247 -1.28 0.42 -6.78
C GLU A 247 -2.26 0.03 -7.88
N ASP A 248 -3.49 -0.32 -7.52
CA ASP A 248 -4.54 -0.66 -8.49
C ASP A 248 -4.81 0.47 -9.48
N GLY A 249 -4.85 1.71 -8.96
CA GLY A 249 -5.00 2.90 -9.79
C GLY A 249 -3.83 3.09 -10.76
N ALA A 250 -2.60 2.90 -10.29
CA ALA A 250 -1.40 3.01 -11.12
C ALA A 250 -1.34 1.92 -12.19
N ILE A 251 -1.69 0.68 -11.85
CA ILE A 251 -1.75 -0.45 -12.80
C ILE A 251 -2.76 -0.16 -13.91
N ARG A 252 -3.95 0.36 -13.57
CA ARG A 252 -4.96 0.73 -14.58
C ARG A 252 -4.46 1.82 -15.54
N VAL A 253 -3.82 2.86 -15.00
CA VAL A 253 -3.26 3.94 -15.84
C VAL A 253 -2.16 3.40 -16.74
N PHE A 254 -1.27 2.58 -16.21
CA PHE A 254 -0.22 1.93 -16.99
C PHE A 254 -0.79 1.03 -18.08
N GLY A 255 -1.78 0.19 -17.76
CA GLY A 255 -2.45 -0.68 -18.72
C GLY A 255 -3.09 0.11 -19.86
N LYS A 256 -3.81 1.21 -19.55
CA LYS A 256 -4.40 2.09 -20.57
C LYS A 256 -3.37 2.76 -21.47
N ASN A 257 -2.25 3.24 -20.88
CA ASN A 257 -1.17 3.83 -21.67
C ASN A 257 -0.50 2.78 -22.57
N LEU A 258 -0.31 1.56 -22.07
CA LEU A 258 0.24 0.44 -22.84
C LEU A 258 -0.70 0.06 -23.99
N GLU A 259 -2.00 -0.05 -23.73
CA GLU A 259 -3.01 -0.31 -24.77
C GLU A 259 -2.97 0.76 -25.86
N GLN A 260 -3.00 2.04 -25.48
CA GLN A 260 -2.91 3.16 -26.44
C GLN A 260 -1.64 3.10 -27.29
N LEU A 261 -0.51 2.69 -26.69
CA LEU A 261 0.74 2.56 -27.40
C LEU A 261 0.72 1.38 -28.38
N LEU A 262 0.20 0.22 -27.94
CA LEU A 262 0.11 -0.98 -28.78
C LEU A 262 -0.93 -0.86 -29.89
N MET A 263 -1.98 -0.08 -29.66
CA MET A 263 -3.07 0.15 -30.63
C MET A 263 -2.81 1.34 -31.56
N GLN A 264 -1.60 1.91 -31.55
CA GLN A 264 -1.26 2.96 -32.51
C GLN A 264 -1.37 2.42 -33.93
N PRO A 265 -1.96 3.21 -34.87
CA PRO A 265 -2.07 2.77 -36.24
C PRO A 265 -0.69 2.60 -36.86
N PRO A 266 -0.47 1.57 -37.70
CA PRO A 266 0.79 1.37 -38.40
C PRO A 266 1.12 2.56 -39.29
N ILE A 267 2.40 2.88 -39.43
CA ILE A 267 2.87 3.89 -40.37
C ILE A 267 2.71 3.30 -41.77
N ALA A 268 1.64 3.70 -42.49
CA ALA A 268 1.33 3.18 -43.81
C ALA A 268 2.20 3.79 -44.90
N GLY A 269 2.43 3.04 -45.95
CA GLY A 269 3.07 3.55 -47.19
C GLY A 269 4.58 3.79 -47.12
N GLN A 270 5.22 3.35 -46.03
CA GLN A 270 6.66 3.53 -45.81
C GLN A 270 7.46 2.23 -46.02
N VAL A 271 8.64 2.35 -46.61
CA VAL A 271 9.66 1.30 -46.50
C VAL A 271 10.51 1.59 -45.27
N VAL A 272 10.50 0.68 -44.31
CA VAL A 272 11.08 0.87 -42.98
C VAL A 272 12.33 0.05 -42.80
N LEU A 273 13.40 0.68 -42.31
CA LEU A 273 14.56 -0.01 -41.77
C LEU A 273 14.42 -0.15 -40.26
N GLY A 274 14.08 -1.32 -39.76
CA GLY A 274 14.13 -1.66 -38.34
C GLY A 274 15.59 -1.84 -37.91
N TRP A 275 15.98 -1.19 -36.80
CA TRP A 275 17.33 -1.27 -36.24
C TRP A 275 17.25 -1.67 -34.77
N ASP A 276 17.69 -2.89 -34.46
CA ASP A 276 17.80 -3.39 -33.08
C ASP A 276 19.27 -3.19 -32.62
N PRO A 277 19.52 -2.18 -31.75
CA PRO A 277 20.88 -1.81 -31.39
C PRO A 277 21.44 -2.76 -30.31
N ALA A 278 22.73 -3.12 -30.48
CA ALA A 278 23.47 -3.91 -29.49
C ALA A 278 24.96 -3.62 -29.57
N PHE A 279 25.68 -3.80 -28.45
CA PHE A 279 27.13 -3.64 -28.42
C PHE A 279 27.86 -4.88 -28.98
N ARG A 280 27.87 -5.95 -28.23
CA ARG A 280 28.72 -7.14 -28.50
C ARG A 280 28.26 -7.97 -29.68
N THR A 281 26.95 -8.19 -29.80
CA THR A 281 26.36 -9.08 -30.82
C THR A 281 26.16 -8.40 -32.18
N GLY A 282 26.43 -7.10 -32.28
CA GLY A 282 26.14 -6.28 -33.45
C GLY A 282 24.70 -5.84 -33.53
N CYS A 283 24.47 -4.72 -34.23
CA CYS A 283 23.15 -4.17 -34.49
C CYS A 283 22.47 -4.95 -35.60
N LYS A 284 21.28 -5.50 -35.34
CA LYS A 284 20.49 -6.25 -36.33
C LYS A 284 19.62 -5.28 -37.11
N LEU A 285 19.60 -5.43 -38.40
CA LEU A 285 18.80 -4.61 -39.33
C LEU A 285 17.80 -5.49 -40.08
N ALA A 286 16.61 -4.97 -40.29
CA ALA A 286 15.60 -5.57 -41.16
C ALA A 286 14.94 -4.49 -42.01
N VAL A 287 14.87 -4.69 -43.31
CA VAL A 287 14.14 -3.82 -44.24
C VAL A 287 12.75 -4.42 -44.47
N VAL A 288 11.72 -3.63 -44.25
CA VAL A 288 10.33 -4.06 -44.37
C VAL A 288 9.59 -3.14 -45.33
N ASP A 289 8.83 -3.74 -46.26
CA ASP A 289 8.02 -3.00 -47.21
C ASP A 289 6.70 -2.46 -46.57
N PRO A 290 5.92 -1.64 -47.28
CA PRO A 290 4.67 -1.07 -46.77
C PRO A 290 3.61 -2.12 -46.34
N THR A 291 3.74 -3.36 -46.77
CA THR A 291 2.81 -4.46 -46.42
C THR A 291 3.28 -5.29 -45.21
N GLY A 292 4.46 -5.00 -44.66
CA GLY A 292 5.07 -5.76 -43.59
C GLY A 292 5.95 -6.94 -44.03
N LYS A 293 6.18 -7.10 -45.33
CA LYS A 293 7.06 -8.14 -45.86
C LYS A 293 8.53 -7.76 -45.65
N VAL A 294 9.32 -8.67 -45.06
CA VAL A 294 10.76 -8.52 -44.91
C VAL A 294 11.44 -8.65 -46.27
N LEU A 295 12.14 -7.60 -46.70
CA LEU A 295 12.89 -7.53 -47.95
C LEU A 295 14.35 -7.93 -47.81
N ASP A 296 14.98 -7.57 -46.67
CA ASP A 296 16.38 -7.86 -46.42
C ASP A 296 16.68 -7.84 -44.91
N THR A 297 17.70 -8.58 -44.49
CA THR A 297 18.19 -8.59 -43.12
C THR A 297 19.72 -8.61 -43.10
N THR A 298 20.34 -7.87 -42.19
CA THR A 298 21.79 -7.87 -42.04
C THR A 298 22.19 -7.50 -40.62
N VAL A 299 23.48 -7.65 -40.31
CA VAL A 299 24.04 -7.22 -39.03
C VAL A 299 25.20 -6.27 -39.30
N ILE A 300 25.24 -5.17 -38.59
CA ILE A 300 26.32 -4.17 -38.64
C ILE A 300 26.95 -3.99 -37.24
N TYR A 301 28.19 -3.53 -37.20
CA TYR A 301 28.95 -3.39 -35.96
C TYR A 301 29.46 -1.95 -35.73
N PRO A 302 28.57 -0.96 -35.68
CA PRO A 302 28.98 0.45 -35.56
C PRO A 302 29.41 0.87 -34.14
N THR A 303 29.05 0.05 -33.14
CA THR A 303 29.23 0.34 -31.71
C THR A 303 30.39 -0.46 -31.11
N ALA A 304 30.81 -0.10 -29.90
CA ALA A 304 31.83 -0.83 -29.16
C ALA A 304 31.47 -2.33 -29.00
N PRO A 305 32.43 -3.26 -28.96
CA PRO A 305 33.89 -3.03 -29.06
C PRO A 305 34.43 -2.88 -30.48
N GLN A 306 33.62 -3.23 -31.52
CA GLN A 306 34.11 -3.32 -32.92
C GLN A 306 34.30 -1.94 -33.58
N ASN A 307 33.43 -0.96 -33.28
CA ASN A 307 33.45 0.41 -33.76
C ASN A 307 33.67 0.58 -35.30
N ARG A 308 33.03 -0.31 -36.12
CA ARG A 308 33.14 -0.29 -37.58
C ARG A 308 32.16 0.70 -38.21
N VAL A 309 32.25 1.96 -37.84
CA VAL A 309 31.27 3.00 -38.18
C VAL A 309 31.19 3.22 -39.70
N GLU A 310 32.31 3.34 -40.40
CA GLU A 310 32.31 3.62 -41.85
C GLU A 310 31.80 2.44 -42.68
N GLU A 311 32.10 1.18 -42.28
CA GLU A 311 31.53 -0.02 -42.90
C GLU A 311 30.01 -0.05 -42.70
N ALA A 312 29.56 0.24 -41.48
CA ALA A 312 28.11 0.27 -41.17
C ALA A 312 27.41 1.37 -42.00
N LYS A 313 27.95 2.57 -42.11
CA LYS A 313 27.40 3.64 -42.97
C LYS A 313 27.35 3.23 -44.45
N ALA A 314 28.37 2.56 -44.96
CA ALA A 314 28.37 2.06 -46.32
C ALA A 314 27.25 1.03 -46.59
N VAL A 315 27.01 0.09 -45.65
CA VAL A 315 25.91 -0.87 -45.71
C VAL A 315 24.57 -0.12 -45.67
N LEU A 316 24.40 0.84 -44.75
CA LEU A 316 23.15 1.59 -44.60
C LEU A 316 22.84 2.41 -45.87
N LYS A 317 23.80 3.12 -46.44
CA LYS A 317 23.66 3.86 -47.72
C LYS A 317 23.21 2.92 -48.84
N LYS A 318 23.82 1.73 -48.92
CA LYS A 318 23.45 0.73 -49.93
C LYS A 318 22.01 0.24 -49.77
N LEU A 319 21.55 -0.03 -48.51
CA LEU A 319 20.21 -0.47 -48.23
C LEU A 319 19.19 0.63 -48.50
N ILE A 320 19.48 1.88 -48.10
CA ILE A 320 18.61 3.05 -48.32
C ILE A 320 18.37 3.25 -49.82
N SER A 321 19.43 3.27 -50.60
CA SER A 321 19.35 3.47 -52.07
C SER A 321 18.69 2.27 -52.78
N LYS A 322 19.00 1.04 -52.37
CA LYS A 322 18.47 -0.19 -53.00
C LYS A 322 16.95 -0.36 -52.80
N TYR A 323 16.46 -0.07 -51.58
CA TYR A 323 15.08 -0.32 -51.20
C TYR A 323 14.24 0.95 -51.07
N HIS A 324 14.79 2.11 -51.34
CA HIS A 324 14.15 3.43 -51.18
C HIS A 324 13.56 3.61 -49.79
N ILE A 325 14.36 3.31 -48.75
CA ILE A 325 13.96 3.41 -47.36
C ILE A 325 13.64 4.86 -47.01
N THR A 326 12.47 5.07 -46.42
CA THR A 326 11.96 6.40 -46.09
C THR A 326 11.93 6.63 -44.56
N LEU A 327 11.98 5.56 -43.79
CA LEU A 327 11.93 5.62 -42.33
C LEU A 327 12.92 4.64 -41.70
N ILE A 328 13.68 5.11 -40.72
CA ILE A 328 14.50 4.28 -39.84
C ILE A 328 13.81 4.18 -38.50
N SER A 329 13.51 2.97 -38.04
CA SER A 329 12.91 2.68 -36.73
C SER A 329 13.98 2.12 -35.81
N LEU A 330 14.46 2.92 -34.86
CA LEU A 330 15.52 2.54 -33.93
C LEU A 330 14.92 1.98 -32.63
N GLY A 331 15.34 0.78 -32.25
CA GLY A 331 15.00 0.16 -30.97
C GLY A 331 15.59 0.92 -29.78
N ASN A 332 14.86 0.95 -28.64
CA ASN A 332 15.28 1.63 -27.41
C ASN A 332 16.11 0.73 -26.47
N GLY A 333 16.81 -0.24 -27.00
CA GLY A 333 17.64 -1.16 -26.23
C GLY A 333 19.04 -0.62 -25.91
N THR A 334 19.91 -1.54 -25.50
CA THR A 334 21.34 -1.27 -25.27
C THR A 334 21.98 -0.70 -26.53
N ALA A 335 22.85 0.31 -26.41
CA ALA A 335 23.51 1.02 -27.52
C ALA A 335 22.59 1.89 -28.41
N SER A 336 21.38 2.24 -27.95
CA SER A 336 20.46 3.07 -28.74
C SER A 336 20.98 4.49 -28.95
N ARG A 337 21.61 5.12 -27.96
CA ARG A 337 22.18 6.48 -28.06
C ARG A 337 23.34 6.55 -29.05
N GLU A 338 24.23 5.57 -29.01
CA GLU A 338 25.36 5.46 -29.92
C GLU A 338 24.86 5.24 -31.36
N SER A 339 23.87 4.36 -31.53
CA SER A 339 23.23 4.11 -32.82
C SER A 339 22.52 5.35 -33.38
N GLU A 340 21.82 6.11 -32.51
CA GLU A 340 21.18 7.38 -32.89
C GLU A 340 22.19 8.39 -33.41
N GLN A 341 23.32 8.55 -32.77
CA GLN A 341 24.37 9.45 -33.22
C GLN A 341 24.87 9.11 -34.63
N ILE A 342 24.98 7.81 -34.92
CA ILE A 342 25.38 7.32 -36.23
C ILE A 342 24.29 7.58 -37.29
N ILE A 343 23.00 7.39 -36.94
CA ILE A 343 21.90 7.74 -37.81
C ILE A 343 21.90 9.24 -38.13
N VAL A 344 22.05 10.09 -37.14
CA VAL A 344 22.09 11.56 -37.33
C VAL A 344 23.26 11.98 -38.23
N GLN A 345 24.44 11.34 -38.09
CA GLN A 345 25.57 11.59 -38.98
C GLN A 345 25.26 11.12 -40.41
N LEU A 346 24.72 9.90 -40.56
CA LEU A 346 24.36 9.32 -41.86
C LEU A 346 23.36 10.19 -42.61
N LEU A 347 22.32 10.69 -41.93
CA LEU A 347 21.28 11.53 -42.53
C LEU A 347 21.82 12.88 -43.08
N LYS A 348 22.98 13.37 -42.57
CA LYS A 348 23.68 14.55 -43.13
C LYS A 348 24.48 14.23 -44.38
N GLU A 349 24.82 12.97 -44.61
CA GLU A 349 25.68 12.52 -45.71
C GLU A 349 24.91 11.99 -46.91
N ILE A 350 23.58 11.74 -46.77
CA ILE A 350 22.76 11.20 -47.83
C ILE A 350 21.78 12.24 -48.37
N PRO A 351 21.50 12.27 -49.70
CA PRO A 351 20.56 13.19 -50.32
C PRO A 351 19.09 12.73 -50.19
N GLU A 352 18.86 11.46 -49.89
CA GLU A 352 17.53 10.87 -49.78
C GLU A 352 16.78 11.41 -48.53
N PRO A 353 15.47 11.73 -48.66
CA PRO A 353 14.67 12.21 -47.53
C PRO A 353 14.28 11.03 -46.65
N VAL A 354 15.13 10.69 -45.67
CA VAL A 354 14.88 9.64 -44.69
C VAL A 354 14.59 10.27 -43.32
N SER A 355 13.50 9.89 -42.69
CA SER A 355 13.22 10.23 -41.29
C SER A 355 13.60 9.09 -40.35
N TYR A 356 13.72 9.39 -39.05
CA TYR A 356 13.93 8.33 -38.06
C TYR A 356 13.02 8.54 -36.85
N THR A 357 12.71 7.44 -36.18
CA THR A 357 11.93 7.42 -34.95
C THR A 357 12.49 6.36 -33.99
N HIS A 358 12.26 6.57 -32.69
CA HIS A 358 12.56 5.57 -31.68
C HIS A 358 11.33 4.72 -31.40
N LEU A 359 11.48 3.40 -31.49
CA LEU A 359 10.51 2.47 -30.92
C LEU A 359 10.91 2.20 -29.48
N ARG A 360 10.08 2.61 -28.54
CA ARG A 360 10.18 2.10 -27.17
C ARG A 360 9.64 0.67 -27.19
N ALA A 361 10.52 -0.30 -27.28
CA ALA A 361 10.17 -1.66 -26.94
C ALA A 361 9.81 -1.69 -25.47
N HIS A 362 8.57 -2.01 -25.13
CA HIS A 362 8.23 -2.41 -23.78
C HIS A 362 8.79 -3.82 -23.59
N GLU A 363 10.07 -3.90 -23.24
CA GLU A 363 10.59 -5.13 -22.67
C GLU A 363 9.83 -5.32 -21.36
N THR A 364 8.99 -6.32 -21.34
CA THR A 364 8.39 -6.84 -20.13
C THR A 364 9.49 -7.05 -19.10
N LEU A 365 9.29 -6.45 -17.94
CA LEU A 365 10.14 -6.59 -16.76
C LEU A 365 10.69 -8.02 -16.63
N ARG A 366 12.00 -8.15 -16.74
CA ARG A 366 12.72 -9.29 -16.21
C ARG A 366 13.02 -9.07 -14.74
#